data_888bfa76d252c429d65dd2280bad4395
#
_entry.id   888bfa76d252c429d65dd2280bad4395
#
_cell.length_a   1.000
_cell.length_b   1.000
_cell.length_c   1.000
_cell.angle_alpha   90.00
_cell.angle_beta   90.00
_cell.angle_gamma   90.00
#
_symmetry.space_group_name_H-M   'P 1'
#
loop_
_entity.id
_entity.type
_entity.pdbx_description
1 polymer ?
#
loop_
_entity_poly.entity_id
_entity_poly.type
_entity_poly.pdbx_seq_one_letter_code
_entity_poly.pdbx_strand_id
1 'polypeptide(L)'
;MEIKVGCCGFPVSKNKYFENLNLVEIQQTFYKLIDEEILKKWRKEAPSNFEFTIKAFQGLTHTTKSFTWKRSGLKENEIKKLEKYVGNLKVNKITLEFWEKMLKYAKILNSKIILLQLPSSFNDNKENVEQTKEFLKNVETKEIKVVLELRGWKLENKRKIFEEFNVIDVVDINIDIPTKVENILYTRLHGKYEKYRIIYNYEYTQKELLNIKNKLIKLNAKENYVLFNNSYMFKNALEFLKIL
;
A
#
# COMPACT_ATOMS: atom_id res chain seq x y z
N MET A 1 0.11 11.09 -19.53
CA MET A 1 -0.31 10.80 -18.15
C MET A 1 -1.25 9.60 -18.21
N GLU A 2 -0.87 8.51 -17.59
CA GLU A 2 -1.70 7.30 -17.43
C GLU A 2 -2.34 7.29 -16.05
N ILE A 3 -3.62 6.94 -15.93
CA ILE A 3 -4.30 6.82 -14.64
C ILE A 3 -4.87 5.40 -14.54
N LYS A 4 -4.36 4.65 -13.58
CA LYS A 4 -4.76 3.28 -13.24
C LYS A 4 -5.63 3.34 -11.99
N VAL A 5 -6.83 2.77 -12.08
CA VAL A 5 -7.83 2.85 -11.01
C VAL A 5 -8.10 1.46 -10.47
N GLY A 6 -8.11 1.33 -9.16
CA GLY A 6 -8.38 0.06 -8.49
C GLY A 6 -8.85 0.22 -7.05
N CYS A 7 -8.91 -0.91 -6.35
CA CYS A 7 -9.32 -0.99 -4.95
C CYS A 7 -8.25 -1.65 -4.09
N CYS A 8 -8.28 -1.35 -2.80
CA CYS A 8 -7.50 -2.04 -1.79
C CYS A 8 -8.18 -3.38 -1.42
N GLY A 9 -7.93 -4.41 -2.22
CA GLY A 9 -8.54 -5.73 -2.16
C GLY A 9 -9.66 -5.91 -3.17
N PHE A 10 -10.25 -7.12 -3.18
CA PHE A 10 -11.38 -7.46 -4.02
C PHE A 10 -12.69 -7.30 -3.24
N PRO A 11 -13.44 -6.20 -3.44
CA PRO A 11 -14.73 -5.98 -2.75
C PRO A 11 -15.89 -6.75 -3.37
N VAL A 12 -15.69 -7.32 -4.57
CA VAL A 12 -16.63 -8.15 -5.31
C VAL A 12 -15.93 -9.42 -5.78
N SER A 13 -16.66 -10.35 -6.43
CA SER A 13 -16.03 -11.53 -7.03
C SER A 13 -14.94 -11.13 -8.02
N LYS A 14 -13.86 -11.92 -8.12
CA LYS A 14 -12.72 -11.60 -8.99
C LYS A 14 -13.12 -11.46 -10.46
N ASN A 15 -14.01 -12.30 -10.96
CA ASN A 15 -14.52 -12.21 -12.35
C ASN A 15 -15.14 -10.84 -12.60
N LYS A 16 -16.11 -10.44 -11.77
CA LYS A 16 -16.73 -9.12 -11.86
C LYS A 16 -15.72 -7.98 -11.72
N TYR A 17 -14.69 -8.17 -10.87
CA TYR A 17 -13.64 -7.18 -10.69
C TYR A 17 -12.79 -7.02 -11.95
N PHE A 18 -12.31 -8.13 -12.52
CA PHE A 18 -11.47 -8.14 -13.73
C PHE A 18 -12.17 -7.63 -14.99
N GLU A 19 -13.49 -7.75 -15.06
CA GLU A 19 -14.30 -7.19 -16.15
C GLU A 19 -14.37 -5.65 -16.13
N ASN A 20 -14.13 -5.04 -14.97
CA ASN A 20 -14.40 -3.62 -14.77
C ASN A 20 -13.19 -2.79 -14.39
N LEU A 21 -12.18 -3.39 -13.76
CA LEU A 21 -10.98 -2.71 -13.25
C LEU A 21 -9.73 -3.50 -13.66
N ASN A 22 -8.63 -2.81 -13.87
CA ASN A 22 -7.36 -3.39 -14.31
C ASN A 22 -6.24 -3.29 -13.27
N LEU A 23 -6.54 -2.86 -12.06
CA LEU A 23 -5.59 -2.70 -10.96
C LEU A 23 -6.20 -3.16 -9.64
N VAL A 24 -5.42 -3.86 -8.81
CA VAL A 24 -5.77 -4.15 -7.41
C VAL A 24 -4.56 -4.11 -6.49
N GLU A 25 -4.72 -3.57 -5.28
CA GLU A 25 -3.75 -3.72 -4.21
C GLU A 25 -4.14 -4.93 -3.34
N ILE A 26 -3.31 -5.97 -3.34
CA ILE A 26 -3.57 -7.19 -2.55
C ILE A 26 -3.40 -6.90 -1.06
N GLN A 27 -4.49 -7.05 -0.29
CA GLN A 27 -4.50 -6.85 1.16
C GLN A 27 -4.24 -8.14 1.95
N GLN A 28 -4.52 -9.30 1.37
CA GLN A 28 -4.37 -10.58 2.07
C GLN A 28 -2.91 -10.85 2.47
N THR A 29 -1.97 -10.45 1.63
CA THR A 29 -0.52 -10.57 1.88
C THR A 29 -0.06 -9.78 3.11
N PHE A 30 -0.78 -8.71 3.48
CA PHE A 30 -0.51 -7.96 4.69
C PHE A 30 -0.83 -8.78 5.95
N TYR A 31 -1.96 -9.45 5.97
CA TYR A 31 -2.40 -10.14 7.18
C TYR A 31 -1.66 -11.46 7.41
N LYS A 32 -1.42 -12.22 6.35
CA LYS A 32 -0.79 -13.55 6.43
C LYS A 32 0.09 -13.84 5.22
N LEU A 33 1.06 -14.70 5.42
CA LEU A 33 1.83 -15.26 4.33
C LEU A 33 0.94 -16.27 3.57
N ILE A 34 0.76 -16.01 2.28
CA ILE A 34 -0.15 -16.77 1.40
C ILE A 34 0.65 -17.89 0.72
N ASP A 35 0.00 -19.01 0.48
CA ASP A 35 0.55 -20.07 -0.36
C ASP A 35 0.76 -19.55 -1.80
N GLU A 36 1.90 -19.86 -2.37
CA GLU A 36 2.30 -19.41 -3.69
C GLU A 36 1.38 -19.91 -4.80
N GLU A 37 0.81 -21.09 -4.65
CA GLU A 37 -0.16 -21.64 -5.60
C GLU A 37 -1.44 -20.78 -5.67
N ILE A 38 -1.85 -20.18 -4.57
CA ILE A 38 -2.98 -19.23 -4.56
C ILE A 38 -2.63 -17.99 -5.40
N LEU A 39 -1.41 -17.45 -5.26
CA LEU A 39 -0.97 -16.29 -6.04
C LEU A 39 -0.83 -16.62 -7.53
N LYS A 40 -0.28 -17.77 -7.87
CA LYS A 40 -0.21 -18.29 -9.25
C LYS A 40 -1.61 -18.40 -9.85
N LYS A 41 -2.57 -18.95 -9.08
CA LYS A 41 -3.96 -19.01 -9.49
C LYS A 41 -4.55 -17.64 -9.78
N TRP A 42 -4.34 -16.66 -8.89
CA TRP A 42 -4.82 -15.28 -9.11
C TRP A 42 -4.22 -14.65 -10.37
N ARG A 43 -2.90 -14.83 -10.59
CA ARG A 43 -2.27 -14.31 -11.80
C ARG A 43 -2.83 -14.97 -13.07
N LYS A 44 -3.10 -16.28 -13.02
CA LYS A 44 -3.68 -17.03 -14.15
C LYS A 44 -5.13 -16.62 -14.45
N GLU A 45 -5.93 -16.33 -13.41
CA GLU A 45 -7.32 -15.92 -13.54
C GLU A 45 -7.45 -14.46 -14.06
N ALA A 46 -6.47 -13.61 -13.78
CA ALA A 46 -6.52 -12.21 -14.19
C ALA A 46 -6.09 -12.03 -15.65
N PRO A 47 -6.66 -11.03 -16.36
CA PRO A 47 -6.21 -10.64 -17.70
C PRO A 47 -4.70 -10.34 -17.75
N SER A 48 -4.09 -10.50 -18.93
CA SER A 48 -2.63 -10.30 -19.11
C SER A 48 -2.17 -8.89 -18.77
N ASN A 49 -3.01 -7.89 -19.06
CA ASN A 49 -2.77 -6.47 -18.77
C ASN A 49 -3.21 -6.03 -17.37
N PHE A 50 -3.72 -6.95 -16.53
CA PHE A 50 -4.15 -6.63 -15.17
C PHE A 50 -2.95 -6.45 -14.25
N GLU A 51 -2.92 -5.36 -13.51
CA GLU A 51 -1.85 -5.04 -12.58
C GLU A 51 -2.22 -5.40 -11.13
N PHE A 52 -1.26 -6.02 -10.47
CA PHE A 52 -1.29 -6.25 -9.04
C PHE A 52 -0.28 -5.35 -8.35
N THR A 53 -0.65 -4.73 -7.25
CA THR A 53 0.28 -4.21 -6.27
C THR A 53 0.11 -5.00 -4.96
N ILE A 54 1.14 -5.03 -4.13
CA ILE A 54 1.17 -5.89 -2.94
C ILE A 54 1.34 -5.02 -1.71
N LYS A 55 0.43 -5.15 -0.73
CA LYS A 55 0.69 -4.63 0.61
C LYS A 55 1.55 -5.64 1.36
N ALA A 56 2.73 -5.21 1.77
CA ALA A 56 3.72 -6.05 2.44
C ALA A 56 3.19 -6.65 3.75
N PHE A 57 3.73 -7.82 4.12
CA PHE A 57 3.33 -8.54 5.32
C PHE A 57 3.51 -7.68 6.57
N GLN A 58 2.51 -7.71 7.45
CA GLN A 58 2.48 -6.91 8.68
C GLN A 58 3.68 -7.11 9.59
N GLY A 59 4.37 -8.25 9.50
CA GLY A 59 5.60 -8.51 10.24
C GLY A 59 6.73 -7.52 9.95
N LEU A 60 6.70 -6.84 8.79
CA LEU A 60 7.64 -5.77 8.46
C LEU A 60 7.28 -4.44 9.13
N THR A 61 5.99 -4.12 9.25
CA THR A 61 5.52 -2.77 9.57
C THR A 61 4.82 -2.65 10.93
N HIS A 62 4.15 -3.70 11.41
CA HIS A 62 3.31 -3.69 12.61
C HIS A 62 3.88 -4.61 13.69
N THR A 63 4.05 -4.09 14.89
CA THR A 63 4.41 -4.90 16.06
C THR A 63 3.31 -5.90 16.40
N THR A 64 3.63 -6.95 17.13
CA THR A 64 2.67 -7.99 17.56
C THR A 64 1.52 -7.45 18.43
N LYS A 65 1.66 -6.24 18.98
CA LYS A 65 0.59 -5.54 19.73
C LYS A 65 -0.56 -5.06 18.84
N SER A 66 -0.37 -5.01 17.51
CA SER A 66 -1.43 -4.63 16.59
C SER A 66 -2.52 -5.71 16.54
N PHE A 67 -3.79 -5.29 16.63
CA PHE A 67 -4.93 -6.21 16.52
C PHE A 67 -4.98 -6.95 15.17
N THR A 68 -4.28 -6.44 14.16
CA THR A 68 -4.23 -7.06 12.82
C THR A 68 -3.63 -8.46 12.85
N TRP A 69 -2.78 -8.77 13.83
CA TRP A 69 -2.20 -10.10 14.02
C TRP A 69 -3.23 -11.21 14.30
N LYS A 70 -4.43 -10.87 14.81
CA LYS A 70 -5.54 -11.82 14.94
C LYS A 70 -5.97 -12.41 13.60
N ARG A 71 -5.63 -11.75 12.48
CA ARG A 71 -5.92 -12.22 11.11
C ARG A 71 -4.73 -12.93 10.45
N SER A 72 -3.63 -13.13 11.16
CA SER A 72 -2.42 -13.77 10.63
C SER A 72 -2.58 -15.27 10.39
N GLY A 73 -3.51 -15.92 11.08
CA GLY A 73 -3.65 -17.37 11.11
C GLY A 73 -2.65 -18.07 12.06
N LEU A 74 -1.77 -17.31 12.71
CA LEU A 74 -0.81 -17.82 13.72
C LEU A 74 -1.48 -17.95 15.07
N LYS A 75 -1.03 -18.93 15.86
CA LYS A 75 -1.42 -19.11 17.25
C LYS A 75 -0.74 -18.03 18.12
N GLU A 76 -1.33 -17.73 19.27
CA GLU A 76 -0.84 -16.69 20.17
C GLU A 76 0.62 -16.91 20.62
N ASN A 77 0.99 -18.16 20.90
CA ASN A 77 2.37 -18.51 21.27
C ASN A 77 3.37 -18.31 20.11
N GLU A 78 2.95 -18.46 18.85
CA GLU A 78 3.78 -18.20 17.67
C GLU A 78 3.96 -16.69 17.48
N ILE A 79 2.88 -15.90 17.65
CA ILE A 79 2.94 -14.43 17.61
C ILE A 79 3.87 -13.90 18.71
N LYS A 80 3.78 -14.45 19.92
CA LYS A 80 4.65 -14.06 21.06
C LYS A 80 6.13 -14.28 20.76
N LYS A 81 6.49 -15.37 20.08
CA LYS A 81 7.89 -15.63 19.67
C LYS A 81 8.43 -14.58 18.71
N LEU A 82 7.56 -13.95 17.91
CA LEU A 82 7.94 -12.92 16.96
C LEU A 82 8.07 -11.52 17.56
N GLU A 83 7.60 -11.28 18.80
CA GLU A 83 7.44 -9.95 19.40
C GLU A 83 8.71 -9.08 19.35
N LYS A 84 9.87 -9.68 19.60
CA LYS A 84 11.16 -8.97 19.59
C LYS A 84 11.67 -8.63 18.18
N TYR A 85 11.21 -9.36 17.18
CA TYR A 85 11.82 -9.36 15.85
C TYR A 85 11.03 -8.55 14.82
N VAL A 86 9.70 -8.43 14.95
CA VAL A 86 8.83 -7.89 13.90
C VAL A 86 8.35 -6.48 14.16
N GLY A 87 7.89 -5.85 13.10
CA GLY A 87 7.30 -4.52 13.10
C GLY A 87 8.32 -3.39 13.06
N ASN A 88 7.81 -2.19 12.81
CA ASN A 88 8.58 -0.95 12.82
C ASN A 88 9.81 -0.95 11.88
N LEU A 89 9.77 -1.72 10.78
CA LEU A 89 10.88 -1.85 9.83
C LEU A 89 12.20 -2.35 10.47
N LYS A 90 12.13 -3.17 11.51
CA LYS A 90 13.32 -3.77 12.12
C LYS A 90 14.13 -4.56 11.08
N VAL A 91 15.45 -4.44 11.17
CA VAL A 91 16.39 -5.20 10.32
C VAL A 91 16.94 -6.38 11.11
N ASN A 92 16.54 -7.58 10.73
CA ASN A 92 17.05 -8.84 11.26
C ASN A 92 16.70 -9.97 10.29
N LYS A 93 17.25 -11.17 10.53
CA LYS A 93 17.06 -12.33 9.66
C LYS A 93 15.58 -12.60 9.34
N ILE A 94 14.67 -12.54 10.34
CA ILE A 94 13.24 -12.83 10.17
C ILE A 94 12.56 -11.81 9.27
N THR A 95 12.81 -10.52 9.47
CA THR A 95 12.20 -9.47 8.65
C THR A 95 12.77 -9.44 7.24
N LEU A 96 14.05 -9.76 7.07
CA LEU A 96 14.63 -9.91 5.74
C LEU A 96 14.06 -11.13 5.01
N GLU A 97 13.82 -12.27 5.67
CA GLU A 97 13.11 -13.40 5.09
C GLU A 97 11.67 -13.04 4.69
N PHE A 98 10.97 -12.21 5.47
CA PHE A 98 9.65 -11.69 5.09
C PHE A 98 9.74 -10.79 3.85
N TRP A 99 10.77 -9.95 3.74
CA TRP A 99 10.97 -9.12 2.57
C TRP A 99 11.22 -9.96 1.31
N GLU A 100 12.11 -10.93 1.38
CA GLU A 100 12.36 -11.87 0.28
C GLU A 100 11.08 -12.59 -0.15
N LYS A 101 10.22 -12.96 0.81
CA LYS A 101 8.92 -13.55 0.50
C LYS A 101 8.02 -12.58 -0.27
N MET A 102 8.05 -11.27 0.07
CA MET A 102 7.30 -10.25 -0.67
C MET A 102 7.84 -10.08 -2.10
N LEU A 103 9.16 -10.10 -2.29
CA LEU A 103 9.76 -10.08 -3.63
C LEU A 103 9.33 -11.30 -4.46
N LYS A 104 9.29 -12.48 -3.85
CA LYS A 104 8.80 -13.70 -4.51
C LYS A 104 7.33 -13.58 -4.91
N TYR A 105 6.49 -13.03 -4.05
CA TYR A 105 5.09 -12.77 -4.36
C TYR A 105 4.92 -11.76 -5.49
N ALA A 106 5.72 -10.70 -5.49
CA ALA A 106 5.73 -9.73 -6.58
C ALA A 106 6.08 -10.40 -7.92
N LYS A 107 7.10 -11.24 -7.95
CA LYS A 107 7.47 -12.00 -9.14
C LYS A 107 6.33 -12.90 -9.63
N ILE A 108 5.67 -13.65 -8.75
CA ILE A 108 4.55 -14.54 -9.11
C ILE A 108 3.37 -13.75 -9.71
N LEU A 109 3.02 -12.61 -9.10
CA LEU A 109 1.92 -11.77 -9.55
C LEU A 109 2.28 -10.85 -10.72
N ASN A 110 3.55 -10.81 -11.15
CA ASN A 110 4.08 -9.80 -12.06
C ASN A 110 3.81 -8.37 -11.55
N SER A 111 3.93 -8.18 -10.24
CA SER A 111 3.75 -6.89 -9.58
C SER A 111 5.04 -6.08 -9.64
N LYS A 112 4.92 -4.80 -9.96
CA LYS A 112 6.04 -3.84 -9.95
C LYS A 112 6.12 -3.02 -8.66
N ILE A 113 5.12 -3.14 -7.78
CA ILE A 113 4.96 -2.26 -6.61
C ILE A 113 4.71 -3.08 -5.35
N ILE A 114 5.46 -2.78 -4.29
CA ILE A 114 5.21 -3.26 -2.92
C ILE A 114 4.99 -2.08 -2.00
N LEU A 115 3.85 -2.05 -1.32
CA LEU A 115 3.49 -1.04 -0.33
C LEU A 115 3.95 -1.46 1.07
N LEU A 116 4.74 -0.61 1.71
CA LEU A 116 5.01 -0.61 3.14
C LEU A 116 4.14 0.47 3.81
N GLN A 117 3.07 0.07 4.49
CA GLN A 117 2.23 0.99 5.24
C GLN A 117 2.51 0.86 6.72
N LEU A 118 2.97 1.94 7.34
CA LEU A 118 3.28 2.02 8.76
C LEU A 118 2.03 2.46 9.56
N PRO A 119 1.84 1.95 10.79
CA PRO A 119 0.78 2.43 11.66
C PRO A 119 1.10 3.87 12.13
N SER A 120 0.07 4.64 12.51
CA SER A 120 0.24 6.00 13.03
C SER A 120 1.04 6.06 14.34
N SER A 121 1.13 4.94 15.06
CA SER A 121 1.99 4.81 16.25
C SER A 121 3.49 4.79 15.92
N PHE A 122 3.86 4.51 14.66
CA PHE A 122 5.23 4.65 14.16
C PHE A 122 5.44 6.12 13.76
N ASN A 123 5.60 6.98 14.77
CA ASN A 123 5.77 8.42 14.59
C ASN A 123 7.16 8.77 14.05
N ASP A 124 7.38 10.04 13.71
CA ASP A 124 8.59 10.58 13.09
C ASP A 124 9.69 10.98 14.09
N ASN A 125 9.83 10.25 15.21
CA ASN A 125 10.95 10.45 16.09
C ASN A 125 12.29 10.02 15.44
N LYS A 126 13.41 10.47 16.00
CA LYS A 126 14.74 10.21 15.46
C LYS A 126 15.02 8.71 15.25
N GLU A 127 14.61 7.88 16.19
CA GLU A 127 14.82 6.42 16.14
C GLU A 127 14.09 5.80 14.95
N ASN A 128 12.80 6.13 14.76
CA ASN A 128 12.01 5.61 13.67
C ASN A 128 12.49 6.11 12.29
N VAL A 129 13.01 7.34 12.22
CA VAL A 129 13.62 7.87 10.98
C VAL A 129 14.86 7.05 10.64
N GLU A 130 15.78 6.85 11.59
CA GLU A 130 16.99 6.06 11.35
C GLU A 130 16.66 4.59 11.06
N GLN A 131 15.70 4.00 11.73
CA GLN A 131 15.24 2.64 11.47
C GLN A 131 14.66 2.48 10.05
N THR A 132 13.91 3.48 9.58
CA THR A 132 13.40 3.49 8.20
C THR A 132 14.56 3.52 7.20
N LYS A 133 15.56 4.37 7.43
CA LYS A 133 16.77 4.43 6.59
C LYS A 133 17.55 3.12 6.61
N GLU A 134 17.76 2.56 7.79
CA GLU A 134 18.45 1.28 7.93
C GLU A 134 17.75 0.18 7.16
N PHE A 135 16.42 0.07 7.28
CA PHE A 135 15.65 -0.92 6.54
C PHE A 135 15.81 -0.72 5.02
N LEU A 136 15.64 0.50 4.52
CA LEU A 136 15.73 0.80 3.10
C LEU A 136 17.14 0.56 2.52
N LYS A 137 18.20 0.69 3.33
CA LYS A 137 19.59 0.34 2.94
C LYS A 137 19.81 -1.17 2.86
N ASN A 138 19.10 -1.96 3.67
CA ASN A 138 19.31 -3.41 3.78
C ASN A 138 18.40 -4.23 2.89
N VAL A 139 17.36 -3.64 2.30
CA VAL A 139 16.45 -4.36 1.41
C VAL A 139 16.81 -4.15 -0.05
N GLU A 140 17.01 -5.25 -0.75
CA GLU A 140 17.18 -5.21 -2.19
C GLU A 140 15.80 -5.02 -2.85
N THR A 141 15.68 -4.06 -3.74
CA THR A 141 14.42 -3.76 -4.44
C THR A 141 14.40 -4.25 -5.87
N LYS A 142 15.57 -4.47 -6.49
CA LYS A 142 15.69 -4.88 -7.91
C LYS A 142 14.83 -3.97 -8.81
N GLU A 143 13.90 -4.58 -9.52
CA GLU A 143 12.95 -3.88 -10.40
C GLU A 143 11.67 -3.42 -9.69
N ILE A 144 11.53 -3.75 -8.39
CA ILE A 144 10.35 -3.40 -7.60
C ILE A 144 10.44 -1.96 -7.11
N LYS A 145 9.36 -1.21 -7.29
CA LYS A 145 9.17 0.10 -6.67
C LYS A 145 8.57 -0.07 -5.28
N VAL A 146 9.30 0.38 -4.28
CA VAL A 146 8.78 0.47 -2.91
C VAL A 146 7.96 1.74 -2.79
N VAL A 147 6.71 1.59 -2.39
CA VAL A 147 5.86 2.73 -2.02
C VAL A 147 5.64 2.71 -0.51
N LEU A 148 5.80 3.85 0.14
CA LEU A 148 5.89 3.96 1.59
C LEU A 148 4.83 4.93 2.12
N GLU A 149 3.94 4.44 2.97
CA GLU A 149 2.90 5.24 3.63
C GLU A 149 3.28 5.51 5.08
N LEU A 150 3.77 6.72 5.36
CA LEU A 150 4.20 7.21 6.68
C LEU A 150 3.11 8.11 7.27
N ARG A 151 2.15 7.51 7.96
CA ARG A 151 1.00 8.22 8.54
C ARG A 151 1.42 9.13 9.70
N GLY A 152 1.03 10.41 9.62
CA GLY A 152 1.27 11.37 10.69
C GLY A 152 2.70 11.89 10.82
N TRP A 153 3.60 11.52 9.88
CA TRP A 153 4.94 12.09 9.84
C TRP A 153 4.90 13.53 9.32
N LYS A 154 5.71 14.39 9.91
CA LYS A 154 5.94 15.77 9.43
C LYS A 154 6.67 15.76 8.10
N LEU A 155 6.37 16.73 7.24
CA LEU A 155 6.95 16.85 5.92
C LEU A 155 8.50 16.89 5.95
N GLU A 156 9.09 17.58 6.92
CA GLU A 156 10.54 17.64 7.10
C GLU A 156 11.19 16.25 7.27
N ASN A 157 10.58 15.39 8.09
CA ASN A 157 11.11 14.05 8.34
C ASN A 157 10.79 13.10 7.18
N LYS A 158 9.65 13.27 6.50
CA LYS A 158 9.38 12.56 5.24
C LYS A 158 10.46 12.89 4.20
N ARG A 159 10.83 14.14 4.01
CA ARG A 159 11.87 14.56 3.06
C ARG A 159 13.19 13.82 3.28
N LYS A 160 13.62 13.61 4.53
CA LYS A 160 14.82 12.85 4.85
C LYS A 160 14.82 11.41 4.31
N ILE A 161 13.65 10.85 4.04
CA ILE A 161 13.50 9.52 3.46
C ILE A 161 13.37 9.59 1.93
N PHE A 162 12.43 10.41 1.43
CA PHE A 162 12.07 10.42 0.02
C PHE A 162 13.08 11.17 -0.89
N GLU A 163 13.98 11.97 -0.31
CA GLU A 163 15.10 12.58 -1.02
C GLU A 163 16.34 11.68 -1.05
N GLU A 164 16.55 10.86 0.01
CA GLU A 164 17.71 9.96 0.12
C GLU A 164 17.50 8.64 -0.63
N PHE A 165 16.25 8.13 -0.63
CA PHE A 165 15.93 6.82 -1.18
C PHE A 165 14.98 6.90 -2.39
N ASN A 166 15.16 5.99 -3.33
CA ASN A 166 14.27 5.85 -4.50
C ASN A 166 12.97 5.11 -4.12
N VAL A 167 12.20 5.72 -3.24
CA VAL A 167 10.89 5.24 -2.77
C VAL A 167 9.82 6.29 -3.05
N ILE A 168 8.57 5.86 -3.16
CA ILE A 168 7.44 6.71 -3.53
C ILE A 168 6.60 7.01 -2.28
N ASP A 169 6.35 8.30 -2.03
CA ASP A 169 5.48 8.74 -0.92
C ASP A 169 4.00 8.46 -1.23
N VAL A 170 3.38 7.63 -0.40
CA VAL A 170 1.97 7.30 -0.51
C VAL A 170 1.15 8.21 0.38
N VAL A 171 0.22 8.91 -0.23
CA VAL A 171 -0.70 9.81 0.47
C VAL A 171 -2.14 9.59 0.04
N ASP A 172 -3.08 10.01 0.85
CA ASP A 172 -4.44 10.31 0.39
C ASP A 172 -4.43 11.76 -0.13
N ILE A 173 -4.47 11.92 -1.46
CA ILE A 173 -4.38 13.25 -2.09
C ILE A 173 -5.55 14.18 -1.77
N ASN A 174 -6.60 13.69 -1.10
CA ASN A 174 -7.64 14.59 -0.60
C ASN A 174 -7.15 15.43 0.57
N ILE A 175 -6.13 14.95 1.30
CA ILE A 175 -5.72 15.51 2.58
C ILE A 175 -4.30 16.03 2.54
N ASP A 176 -3.41 15.31 1.85
CA ASP A 176 -1.97 15.57 1.85
C ASP A 176 -1.44 15.64 0.41
N ILE A 177 -0.27 16.21 0.26
CA ILE A 177 0.46 16.26 -1.01
C ILE A 177 1.72 15.42 -0.86
N PRO A 178 2.04 14.56 -1.84
CA PRO A 178 3.27 13.77 -1.79
C PRO A 178 4.50 14.68 -1.64
N THR A 179 5.46 14.23 -0.85
CA THR A 179 6.74 14.93 -0.64
C THR A 179 7.46 15.19 -1.96
N LYS A 180 7.37 14.24 -2.88
CA LYS A 180 7.99 14.27 -4.21
C LYS A 180 7.12 13.50 -5.19
N VAL A 181 6.91 14.05 -6.37
CA VAL A 181 6.28 13.37 -7.51
C VAL A 181 7.25 13.37 -8.67
N GLU A 182 7.67 12.21 -9.12
CA GLU A 182 8.50 12.06 -10.32
C GLU A 182 7.70 11.40 -11.45
N ASN A 183 7.93 10.10 -11.65
CA ASN A 183 7.23 9.34 -12.70
C ASN A 183 5.94 8.71 -12.20
N ILE A 184 5.88 8.28 -10.93
CA ILE A 184 4.78 7.53 -10.35
C ILE A 184 4.19 8.30 -9.17
N LEU A 185 2.87 8.44 -9.18
CA LEU A 185 2.05 8.84 -8.05
C LEU A 185 1.27 7.61 -7.56
N TYR A 186 1.30 7.35 -6.26
CA TYR A 186 0.52 6.29 -5.64
C TYR A 186 -0.36 6.89 -4.54
N THR A 187 -1.67 6.86 -4.73
CA THR A 187 -2.62 7.43 -3.78
C THR A 187 -3.62 6.39 -3.30
N ARG A 188 -3.95 6.44 -2.00
CA ARG A 188 -4.92 5.56 -1.36
C ARG A 188 -6.02 6.40 -0.73
N LEU A 189 -7.22 6.31 -1.28
CA LEU A 189 -8.38 7.12 -0.93
C LEU A 189 -9.19 6.40 0.15
N HIS A 190 -9.10 6.88 1.40
CA HIS A 190 -9.63 6.18 2.58
C HIS A 190 -11.05 6.57 2.97
N GLY A 191 -11.66 7.53 2.28
CA GLY A 191 -12.96 8.11 2.61
C GLY A 191 -12.81 9.50 3.22
N LYS A 192 -13.59 9.80 4.26
CA LYS A 192 -13.59 11.11 4.90
C LYS A 192 -12.72 11.13 6.15
N TYR A 193 -12.07 12.26 6.38
CA TYR A 193 -11.32 12.51 7.61
C TYR A 193 -12.08 13.49 8.48
N GLU A 194 -12.33 13.08 9.71
CA GLU A 194 -12.97 13.92 10.74
C GLU A 194 -12.06 13.99 11.95
N LYS A 195 -11.55 15.21 12.25
CA LYS A 195 -10.58 15.44 13.32
C LYS A 195 -9.33 14.55 13.12
N TYR A 196 -9.20 13.48 13.90
CA TYR A 196 -8.07 12.53 13.86
C TYR A 196 -8.49 11.13 13.40
N ARG A 197 -9.71 10.98 12.87
CA ARG A 197 -10.31 9.69 12.54
C ARG A 197 -10.64 9.58 11.07
N ILE A 198 -10.34 8.42 10.49
CA ILE A 198 -10.77 8.05 9.13
C ILE A 198 -12.17 7.42 9.21
N ILE A 199 -13.10 7.94 8.43
CA ILE A 199 -14.43 7.39 8.22
C ILE A 199 -14.42 6.60 6.90
N TYR A 200 -14.13 5.30 7.00
CA TYR A 200 -14.10 4.41 5.84
C TYR A 200 -15.49 4.16 5.22
N ASN A 201 -16.56 4.22 6.03
CA ASN A 201 -17.93 4.13 5.53
C ASN A 201 -18.35 5.46 4.92
N TYR A 202 -17.78 5.75 3.77
CA TYR A 202 -17.95 7.01 3.04
C TYR A 202 -18.04 6.74 1.54
N GLU A 203 -19.00 7.36 0.88
CA GLU A 203 -19.17 7.34 -0.56
C GLU A 203 -18.75 8.70 -1.14
N TYR A 204 -17.75 8.70 -2.03
CA TYR A 204 -17.29 9.92 -2.68
C TYR A 204 -18.34 10.47 -3.62
N THR A 205 -18.60 11.78 -3.54
CA THR A 205 -19.47 12.50 -4.45
C THR A 205 -18.77 12.74 -5.80
N GLN A 206 -19.54 13.00 -6.86
CA GLN A 206 -18.97 13.36 -8.19
C GLN A 206 -18.05 14.58 -8.11
N LYS A 207 -18.40 15.58 -7.29
CA LYS A 207 -17.57 16.78 -7.08
C LYS A 207 -16.21 16.44 -6.47
N GLU A 208 -16.17 15.52 -5.52
CA GLU A 208 -14.93 15.07 -4.90
C GLU A 208 -14.09 14.24 -5.87
N LEU A 209 -14.71 13.34 -6.63
CA LEU A 209 -14.04 12.57 -7.66
C LEU A 209 -13.42 13.48 -8.73
N LEU A 210 -14.14 14.51 -9.18
CA LEU A 210 -13.62 15.51 -10.11
C LEU A 210 -12.45 16.30 -9.50
N ASN A 211 -12.53 16.65 -8.22
CA ASN A 211 -11.42 17.31 -7.52
C ASN A 211 -10.19 16.42 -7.45
N ILE A 212 -10.36 15.11 -7.19
CA ILE A 212 -9.27 14.12 -7.25
C ILE A 212 -8.62 14.12 -8.63
N LYS A 213 -9.40 14.03 -9.70
CA LYS A 213 -8.90 14.11 -11.09
C LYS A 213 -8.07 15.37 -11.33
N ASN A 214 -8.59 16.53 -10.92
CA ASN A 214 -7.90 17.81 -11.10
C ASN A 214 -6.57 17.85 -10.33
N LYS A 215 -6.50 17.27 -9.12
CA LYS A 215 -5.25 17.13 -8.36
C LYS A 215 -4.24 16.24 -9.08
N LEU A 216 -4.67 15.10 -9.66
CA LEU A 216 -3.79 14.23 -10.44
C LEU A 216 -3.21 14.97 -11.65
N ILE A 217 -4.04 15.71 -12.38
CA ILE A 217 -3.61 16.52 -13.52
C ILE A 217 -2.57 17.57 -13.08
N LYS A 218 -2.80 18.24 -11.96
CA LYS A 218 -1.88 19.25 -11.42
C LYS A 218 -0.54 18.64 -10.97
N LEU A 219 -0.55 17.45 -10.38
CA LEU A 219 0.67 16.76 -9.94
C LEU A 219 1.45 16.15 -11.11
N ASN A 220 0.79 15.92 -12.25
CA ASN A 220 1.38 15.59 -13.56
C ASN A 220 2.38 14.42 -13.55
N ALA A 221 2.14 13.39 -12.75
CA ALA A 221 2.91 12.15 -12.82
C ALA A 221 2.66 11.42 -14.15
N LYS A 222 3.66 10.67 -14.65
CA LYS A 222 3.50 9.87 -15.87
C LYS A 222 2.51 8.74 -15.65
N GLU A 223 2.62 8.04 -14.51
CA GLU A 223 1.74 6.95 -14.07
C GLU A 223 1.11 7.30 -12.73
N ASN A 224 -0.20 7.14 -12.63
CA ASN A 224 -0.96 7.44 -11.41
C ASN A 224 -1.73 6.19 -10.98
N TYR A 225 -1.40 5.68 -9.81
CA TYR A 225 -2.09 4.57 -9.14
C TYR A 225 -3.10 5.14 -8.16
N VAL A 226 -4.39 5.02 -8.48
CA VAL A 226 -5.49 5.54 -7.66
C VAL A 226 -6.25 4.37 -7.06
N LEU A 227 -6.10 4.17 -5.76
CA LEU A 227 -6.64 3.02 -5.04
C LEU A 227 -7.67 3.45 -4.01
N PHE A 228 -8.91 3.09 -4.26
CA PHE A 228 -9.99 3.30 -3.32
C PHE A 228 -9.92 2.29 -2.17
N ASN A 229 -10.00 2.79 -0.95
CA ASN A 229 -9.91 2.01 0.30
C ASN A 229 -11.03 2.38 1.29
N ASN A 230 -12.20 2.66 0.79
CA ASN A 230 -13.42 2.96 1.55
C ASN A 230 -14.46 1.84 1.39
N SER A 231 -15.56 1.89 2.12
CA SER A 231 -16.61 0.86 2.05
C SER A 231 -17.28 0.78 0.67
N TYR A 232 -17.31 1.87 -0.08
CA TYR A 232 -17.89 1.96 -1.43
C TYR A 232 -16.83 1.91 -2.54
N MET A 233 -15.64 1.35 -2.27
CA MET A 233 -14.48 1.42 -3.15
C MET A 233 -14.75 0.96 -4.58
N PHE A 234 -15.52 -0.11 -4.79
CA PHE A 234 -15.81 -0.59 -6.15
C PHE A 234 -16.70 0.38 -6.92
N LYS A 235 -17.76 0.87 -6.29
CA LYS A 235 -18.66 1.87 -6.89
C LYS A 235 -17.89 3.14 -7.23
N ASN A 236 -17.13 3.69 -6.28
CA ASN A 236 -16.38 4.92 -6.50
C ASN A 236 -15.28 4.76 -7.54
N ALA A 237 -14.61 3.60 -7.62
CA ALA A 237 -13.64 3.31 -8.68
C ALA A 237 -14.29 3.35 -10.08
N LEU A 238 -15.48 2.74 -10.23
CA LEU A 238 -16.22 2.77 -11.50
C LEU A 238 -16.72 4.18 -11.85
N GLU A 239 -17.21 4.93 -10.88
CA GLU A 239 -17.64 6.32 -11.08
C GLU A 239 -16.45 7.22 -11.46
N PHE A 240 -15.30 6.98 -10.85
CA PHE A 240 -14.08 7.72 -11.18
C PHE A 240 -13.60 7.42 -12.59
N LEU A 241 -13.64 6.16 -13.04
CA LEU A 241 -13.31 5.80 -14.43
C LEU A 241 -14.20 6.51 -15.47
N LYS A 242 -15.48 6.74 -15.16
CA LYS A 242 -16.40 7.42 -16.09
C LYS A 242 -16.09 8.90 -16.32
N ILE A 243 -15.34 9.51 -15.43
CA ILE A 243 -15.00 10.94 -15.51
C ILE A 243 -13.55 11.18 -15.97
N LEU A 244 -12.74 10.10 -16.15
CA LEU A 244 -11.39 10.19 -16.73
C LEU A 244 -11.43 10.39 -18.24
#